data_bb2bd8dd5ba1cfce01b0149452f1f552
#
_entry.id   bb2bd8dd5ba1cfce01b0149452f1f552
#
_cell.length_a   1.000
_cell.length_b   1.000
_cell.length_c   1.000
_cell.angle_alpha   90.00
_cell.angle_beta   90.00
_cell.angle_gamma   90.00
#
_symmetry.space_group_name_H-M   'P 1'
#
loop_
_entity.id
_entity.type
_entity.pdbx_description
1 polymer ?
#
loop_
_entity_poly.entity_id
_entity_poly.type
_entity_poly.pdbx_seq_one_letter_code
_entity_poly.pdbx_strand_id
1 'polypeptide(L)'
;MSRKDVLIALREAGLDTLPGGGAETFSAAVRDVIADKKLGGAEYIEVHRTAHQLGIRSNCTMLYGHVESLEDRMQHLNMLRELQDETGGFLAYIPLAYHPDDNELGKTLGREGTATTGFDDLRNLAVGRLFLDNFEHIKSHWIMVSTPVSQISLHFGVNDIEGTVVREKIYHAVGAHTPQGMTLPQLLSLIRGAGKVPAERDSFYHVLREFAPDETGATDDSTVPLAGVVG
;
A
#
# COMPACT_ATOMS: atom_id res chain seq x y z
N MET A 1 -18.84 8.82 21.95
CA MET A 1 -18.57 9.49 20.68
C MET A 1 -18.67 8.45 19.59
N SER A 2 -19.48 8.68 18.56
CA SER A 2 -19.60 7.73 17.44
C SER A 2 -18.36 7.79 16.54
N ARG A 3 -18.15 6.77 15.68
CA ARG A 3 -17.06 6.79 14.68
C ARG A 3 -17.15 8.03 13.77
N LYS A 4 -18.37 8.42 13.41
CA LYS A 4 -18.62 9.63 12.60
C LYS A 4 -18.18 10.90 13.34
N ASP A 5 -18.49 11.03 14.64
CA ASP A 5 -18.08 12.21 15.44
C ASP A 5 -16.55 12.30 15.53
N VAL A 6 -15.85 11.14 15.65
CA VAL A 6 -14.39 11.10 15.63
C VAL A 6 -13.83 11.61 14.31
N LEU A 7 -14.38 11.13 13.19
CA LEU A 7 -13.92 11.57 11.86
C LEU A 7 -14.19 13.06 11.62
N ILE A 8 -15.32 13.57 12.07
CA ILE A 8 -15.62 15.02 12.02
C ILE A 8 -14.58 15.81 12.81
N ALA A 9 -14.33 15.43 14.07
CA ALA A 9 -13.36 16.11 14.92
C ALA A 9 -11.93 16.05 14.34
N LEU A 10 -11.53 14.91 13.78
CA LEU A 10 -10.23 14.78 13.12
C LEU A 10 -10.13 15.67 11.88
N ARG A 11 -11.16 15.73 11.05
CA ARG A 11 -11.21 16.62 9.88
C ARG A 11 -11.11 18.10 10.30
N GLU A 12 -11.85 18.50 11.33
CA GLU A 12 -11.78 19.86 11.89
C GLU A 12 -10.39 20.18 12.46
N ALA A 13 -9.67 19.17 12.95
CA ALA A 13 -8.29 19.29 13.41
C ALA A 13 -7.25 19.25 12.27
N GLY A 14 -7.67 19.11 10.99
CA GLY A 14 -6.80 19.15 9.83
C GLY A 14 -6.44 17.77 9.26
N LEU A 15 -7.24 16.73 9.52
CA LEU A 15 -7.04 15.44 8.84
C LEU A 15 -7.46 15.55 7.38
N ASP A 16 -6.54 15.35 6.46
CA ASP A 16 -6.75 15.40 5.01
C ASP A 16 -7.18 14.05 4.43
N THR A 17 -6.48 12.97 4.77
CA THR A 17 -6.70 11.63 4.21
C THR A 17 -6.49 10.54 5.26
N LEU A 18 -7.04 9.33 5.02
CA LEU A 18 -6.76 8.15 5.82
C LEU A 18 -5.74 7.25 5.10
N PRO A 19 -4.73 6.71 5.81
CA PRO A 19 -3.70 5.85 5.21
C PRO A 19 -4.19 4.45 4.82
N GLY A 20 -5.35 4.01 5.31
CA GLY A 20 -5.96 2.73 4.97
C GLY A 20 -5.38 1.50 5.67
N GLY A 21 -4.47 1.67 6.62
CA GLY A 21 -3.90 0.56 7.39
C GLY A 21 -4.93 -0.16 8.28
N GLY A 22 -4.64 -1.41 8.65
CA GLY A 22 -5.48 -2.23 9.54
C GLY A 22 -6.55 -3.06 8.83
N ALA A 23 -6.64 -3.03 7.50
CA ALA A 23 -7.52 -3.89 6.71
C ALA A 23 -7.17 -5.38 6.89
N GLU A 24 -5.90 -5.69 6.86
CA GLU A 24 -5.34 -7.05 6.80
C GLU A 24 -6.03 -7.86 5.69
N THR A 25 -6.91 -8.81 6.05
CA THR A 25 -7.84 -9.51 5.16
C THR A 25 -9.23 -9.45 5.76
N PHE A 26 -10.29 -9.32 4.95
CA PHE A 26 -11.66 -9.12 5.47
C PHE A 26 -12.35 -10.40 5.91
N SER A 27 -11.84 -11.58 5.53
CA SER A 27 -12.34 -12.88 6.00
C SER A 27 -12.30 -12.99 7.52
N ALA A 28 -13.43 -13.24 8.16
CA ALA A 28 -13.52 -13.33 9.60
C ALA A 28 -12.62 -14.46 10.14
N ALA A 29 -12.62 -15.63 9.50
CA ALA A 29 -11.79 -16.77 9.91
C ALA A 29 -10.29 -16.44 9.84
N VAL A 30 -9.85 -15.69 8.85
CA VAL A 30 -8.46 -15.23 8.76
C VAL A 30 -8.16 -14.20 9.85
N ARG A 31 -9.05 -13.23 10.07
CA ARG A 31 -8.89 -12.18 11.09
C ARG A 31 -8.79 -12.76 12.51
N ASP A 32 -9.54 -13.81 12.83
CA ASP A 32 -9.47 -14.49 14.12
C ASP A 32 -8.06 -15.04 14.42
N VAL A 33 -7.29 -15.35 13.36
CA VAL A 33 -5.91 -15.85 13.48
C VAL A 33 -4.88 -14.72 13.57
N ILE A 34 -5.02 -13.67 12.71
CA ILE A 34 -3.95 -12.68 12.54
C ILE A 34 -4.26 -11.31 13.15
N ALA A 35 -5.51 -11.00 13.48
CA ALA A 35 -5.97 -9.67 13.84
C ALA A 35 -7.22 -9.66 14.73
N ASP A 36 -7.32 -10.58 15.67
CA ASP A 36 -8.48 -10.82 16.57
C ASP A 36 -8.93 -9.57 17.34
N LYS A 37 -8.01 -8.62 17.60
CA LYS A 37 -8.26 -7.37 18.33
C LYS A 37 -8.57 -6.18 17.43
N LYS A 38 -8.53 -6.35 16.10
CA LYS A 38 -8.81 -5.26 15.14
C LYS A 38 -10.27 -5.28 14.70
N LEU A 39 -10.72 -4.15 14.14
CA LEU A 39 -12.06 -4.04 13.55
C LEU A 39 -12.30 -5.14 12.51
N GLY A 40 -13.49 -5.68 12.45
CA GLY A 40 -13.90 -6.60 11.39
C GLY A 40 -13.88 -5.97 9.99
N GLY A 41 -13.88 -6.80 8.95
CA GLY A 41 -13.86 -6.30 7.56
C GLY A 41 -15.03 -5.39 7.22
N ALA A 42 -16.25 -5.76 7.63
CA ALA A 42 -17.44 -4.92 7.41
C ALA A 42 -17.35 -3.58 8.16
N GLU A 43 -16.78 -3.58 9.37
CA GLU A 43 -16.59 -2.35 10.14
C GLU A 43 -15.51 -1.44 9.53
N TYR A 44 -14.44 -2.03 8.96
CA TYR A 44 -13.43 -1.28 8.21
C TYR A 44 -14.07 -0.57 7.00
N ILE A 45 -14.85 -1.28 6.21
CA ILE A 45 -15.59 -0.74 5.07
C ILE A 45 -16.51 0.41 5.52
N GLU A 46 -17.22 0.25 6.64
CA GLU A 46 -18.13 1.31 7.15
C GLU A 46 -17.38 2.56 7.64
N VAL A 47 -16.19 2.41 8.23
CA VAL A 47 -15.33 3.55 8.57
C VAL A 47 -14.93 4.33 7.32
N HIS A 48 -14.50 3.63 6.27
CA HIS A 48 -14.11 4.27 5.01
C HIS A 48 -15.31 4.90 4.30
N ARG A 49 -16.47 4.22 4.26
CA ARG A 49 -17.72 4.78 3.73
C ARG A 49 -18.06 6.11 4.42
N THR A 50 -18.03 6.11 5.76
CA THR A 50 -18.30 7.32 6.54
C THR A 50 -17.29 8.43 6.25
N ALA A 51 -16.00 8.11 6.15
CA ALA A 51 -14.94 9.05 5.81
C ALA A 51 -15.18 9.67 4.42
N HIS A 52 -15.46 8.84 3.41
CA HIS A 52 -15.73 9.29 2.04
C HIS A 52 -16.97 10.20 1.97
N GLN A 53 -18.05 9.88 2.69
CA GLN A 53 -19.25 10.72 2.79
C GLN A 53 -18.96 12.07 3.45
N LEU A 54 -17.94 12.14 4.30
CA LEU A 54 -17.44 13.39 4.90
C LEU A 54 -16.43 14.13 4.02
N GLY A 55 -16.11 13.62 2.82
CA GLY A 55 -15.11 14.18 1.92
C GLY A 55 -13.66 13.85 2.30
N ILE A 56 -13.43 12.94 3.23
CA ILE A 56 -12.09 12.46 3.60
C ILE A 56 -11.77 11.27 2.70
N ARG A 57 -10.87 11.46 1.74
CA ARG A 57 -10.40 10.36 0.88
C ARG A 57 -9.43 9.44 1.64
N SER A 58 -9.21 8.24 1.12
CA SER A 58 -8.34 7.27 1.80
C SER A 58 -7.59 6.36 0.83
N ASN A 59 -6.50 5.77 1.28
CA ASN A 59 -5.98 4.55 0.69
C ASN A 59 -6.70 3.33 1.27
N CYS A 60 -6.48 2.17 0.69
CA CYS A 60 -6.84 0.89 1.28
C CYS A 60 -5.70 -0.12 1.11
N THR A 61 -5.66 -1.12 1.99
CA THR A 61 -4.59 -2.11 2.04
C THR A 61 -5.15 -3.52 2.05
N MET A 62 -4.32 -4.49 1.68
CA MET A 62 -4.52 -5.92 1.96
C MET A 62 -3.19 -6.51 2.41
N LEU A 63 -3.16 -7.20 3.53
CA LEU A 63 -2.01 -8.05 3.89
C LEU A 63 -2.23 -9.43 3.26
N TYR A 64 -1.24 -9.94 2.54
CA TYR A 64 -1.33 -11.23 1.84
C TYR A 64 -0.08 -12.09 2.07
N GLY A 65 -0.20 -13.39 1.82
CA GLY A 65 0.92 -14.33 1.93
C GLY A 65 1.05 -14.98 3.33
N HIS A 66 -0.01 -14.94 4.16
CA HIS A 66 -0.04 -15.55 5.49
C HIS A 66 -0.88 -16.84 5.51
N VAL A 67 -2.16 -16.78 5.98
CA VAL A 67 -3.06 -17.93 6.12
C VAL A 67 -4.28 -17.86 5.21
N GLU A 68 -4.44 -16.77 4.52
CA GLU A 68 -5.57 -16.51 3.62
C GLU A 68 -5.54 -17.40 2.38
N SER A 69 -6.73 -17.76 1.89
CA SER A 69 -6.94 -18.42 0.60
C SER A 69 -7.03 -17.39 -0.54
N LEU A 70 -7.03 -17.87 -1.79
CA LEU A 70 -7.29 -17.00 -2.95
C LEU A 70 -8.71 -16.46 -2.92
N GLU A 71 -9.67 -17.21 -2.43
CA GLU A 71 -11.05 -16.79 -2.24
C GLU A 71 -11.15 -15.64 -1.24
N ASP A 72 -10.40 -15.69 -0.15
CA ASP A 72 -10.34 -14.60 0.84
C ASP A 72 -9.79 -13.30 0.22
N ARG A 73 -8.75 -13.42 -0.63
CA ARG A 73 -8.22 -12.27 -1.39
C ARG A 73 -9.28 -11.69 -2.33
N MET A 74 -9.97 -12.54 -3.09
CA MET A 74 -11.01 -12.10 -4.03
C MET A 74 -12.18 -11.45 -3.31
N GLN A 75 -12.62 -12.00 -2.17
CA GLN A 75 -13.65 -11.39 -1.34
C GLN A 75 -13.21 -10.00 -0.84
N HIS A 76 -11.97 -9.87 -0.40
CA HIS A 76 -11.40 -8.58 0.04
C HIS A 76 -11.43 -7.55 -1.09
N LEU A 77 -10.94 -7.92 -2.28
CA LEU A 77 -10.94 -7.02 -3.44
C LEU A 77 -12.37 -6.65 -3.86
N ASN A 78 -13.32 -7.58 -3.80
CA ASN A 78 -14.71 -7.31 -4.14
C ASN A 78 -15.34 -6.26 -3.21
N MET A 79 -15.12 -6.37 -1.90
CA MET A 79 -15.63 -5.40 -0.94
C MET A 79 -15.02 -4.00 -1.14
N LEU A 80 -13.73 -3.92 -1.48
CA LEU A 80 -13.09 -2.65 -1.84
C LEU A 80 -13.66 -2.07 -3.13
N ARG A 81 -13.84 -2.91 -4.15
CA ARG A 81 -14.43 -2.51 -5.44
C ARG A 81 -15.84 -1.95 -5.27
N GLU A 82 -16.70 -2.65 -4.52
CA GLU A 82 -18.08 -2.22 -4.26
C GLU A 82 -18.11 -0.86 -3.55
N LEU A 83 -17.26 -0.64 -2.55
CA LEU A 83 -17.18 0.65 -1.88
C LEU A 83 -16.63 1.75 -2.79
N GLN A 84 -15.68 1.43 -3.67
CA GLN A 84 -15.18 2.39 -4.65
C GLN A 84 -16.25 2.75 -5.69
N ASP A 85 -17.03 1.79 -6.15
CA ASP A 85 -18.19 2.05 -7.05
C ASP A 85 -19.23 2.95 -6.36
N GLU A 86 -19.46 2.75 -5.05
CA GLU A 86 -20.40 3.54 -4.26
C GLU A 86 -19.90 4.99 -4.02
N THR A 87 -18.62 5.17 -3.71
CA THR A 87 -18.15 6.43 -3.13
C THR A 87 -17.09 7.17 -3.96
N GLY A 88 -16.32 6.46 -4.78
CA GLY A 88 -15.15 7.03 -5.48
C GLY A 88 -14.06 7.58 -4.54
N GLY A 89 -14.09 7.21 -3.25
CA GLY A 89 -13.29 7.86 -2.22
C GLY A 89 -11.89 7.26 -2.02
N PHE A 90 -11.61 6.08 -2.53
CA PHE A 90 -10.27 5.51 -2.45
C PHE A 90 -9.30 6.19 -3.43
N LEU A 91 -8.11 6.52 -2.94
CA LEU A 91 -6.99 7.08 -3.71
C LEU A 91 -6.16 5.97 -4.35
N ALA A 92 -5.76 4.98 -3.56
CA ALA A 92 -4.92 3.89 -4.02
C ALA A 92 -5.21 2.59 -3.27
N TYR A 93 -4.99 1.47 -3.94
CA TYR A 93 -4.89 0.15 -3.35
C TYR A 93 -3.42 -0.23 -3.14
N ILE A 94 -3.07 -0.70 -1.93
CA ILE A 94 -1.72 -1.02 -1.50
C ILE A 94 -1.68 -2.45 -0.95
N PRO A 95 -1.34 -3.46 -1.75
CA PRO A 95 -1.09 -4.79 -1.25
C PRO A 95 0.24 -4.86 -0.49
N LEU A 96 0.23 -5.50 0.68
CA LEU A 96 1.34 -5.61 1.60
C LEU A 96 1.69 -7.09 1.77
N ALA A 97 2.90 -7.48 1.38
CA ALA A 97 3.37 -8.86 1.54
C ALA A 97 3.67 -9.15 3.02
N TYR A 98 3.16 -10.27 3.54
CA TYR A 98 3.46 -10.71 4.90
C TYR A 98 4.91 -11.23 4.98
N HIS A 99 5.61 -10.80 6.02
CA HIS A 99 6.96 -11.26 6.34
C HIS A 99 6.91 -12.25 7.51
N PRO A 100 7.26 -13.54 7.31
CA PRO A 100 7.04 -14.58 8.31
C PRO A 100 8.14 -14.69 9.37
N ASP A 101 9.30 -14.07 9.16
CA ASP A 101 10.43 -14.23 10.05
C ASP A 101 10.28 -13.41 11.33
N ASP A 102 10.92 -13.84 12.40
CA ASP A 102 11.00 -13.18 13.72
C ASP A 102 9.65 -12.72 14.30
N ASN A 103 8.56 -13.41 13.98
CA ASN A 103 7.26 -13.13 14.57
C ASN A 103 6.51 -14.42 14.96
N GLU A 104 5.56 -14.26 15.89
CA GLU A 104 4.81 -15.38 16.50
C GLU A 104 4.00 -16.17 15.49
N LEU A 105 3.35 -15.48 14.54
CA LEU A 105 2.53 -16.15 13.53
C LEU A 105 3.39 -17.01 12.60
N GLY A 106 4.54 -16.49 12.14
CA GLY A 106 5.47 -17.24 11.30
C GLY A 106 5.99 -18.50 11.99
N LYS A 107 6.34 -18.41 13.28
CA LYS A 107 6.75 -19.55 14.11
C LYS A 107 5.62 -20.58 14.25
N THR A 108 4.43 -20.13 14.63
CA THR A 108 3.25 -20.99 14.81
C THR A 108 2.86 -21.71 13.53
N LEU A 109 2.99 -21.08 12.39
CA LEU A 109 2.70 -21.67 11.08
C LEU A 109 3.87 -22.48 10.51
N GLY A 110 5.04 -22.48 11.15
CA GLY A 110 6.25 -23.14 10.64
C GLY A 110 6.70 -22.52 9.30
N ARG A 111 6.47 -21.23 9.09
CA ARG A 111 6.73 -20.52 7.82
C ARG A 111 7.95 -19.60 7.86
N GLU A 112 8.75 -19.63 8.92
CA GLU A 112 10.00 -18.89 8.96
C GLU A 112 10.85 -19.23 7.72
N GLY A 113 11.36 -18.22 7.03
CA GLY A 113 12.08 -18.36 5.77
C GLY A 113 11.22 -18.66 4.53
N THR A 114 9.87 -18.65 4.63
CA THR A 114 8.96 -18.96 3.52
C THR A 114 8.06 -17.76 3.16
N ALA A 115 8.65 -16.60 2.97
CA ALA A 115 7.95 -15.41 2.45
C ALA A 115 7.33 -15.67 1.06
N THR A 116 6.48 -14.75 0.61
CA THR A 116 5.98 -14.77 -0.78
C THR A 116 7.14 -14.73 -1.77
N THR A 117 6.95 -15.35 -2.93
CA THR A 117 7.91 -15.24 -4.03
C THR A 117 7.62 -13.97 -4.84
N GLY A 118 8.64 -13.45 -5.54
CA GLY A 118 8.43 -12.30 -6.44
C GLY A 118 7.37 -12.59 -7.52
N PHE A 119 7.18 -13.85 -7.91
CA PHE A 119 6.12 -14.25 -8.83
C PHE A 119 4.73 -14.13 -8.20
N ASP A 120 4.58 -14.52 -6.92
CA ASP A 120 3.33 -14.37 -6.19
C ASP A 120 2.98 -12.89 -5.99
N ASP A 121 3.99 -12.07 -5.69
CA ASP A 121 3.83 -10.63 -5.52
C ASP A 121 3.37 -9.96 -6.82
N LEU A 122 4.03 -10.26 -7.95
CA LEU A 122 3.64 -9.73 -9.26
C LEU A 122 2.25 -10.19 -9.68
N ARG A 123 1.90 -11.46 -9.42
CA ARG A 123 0.57 -12.00 -9.70
C ARG A 123 -0.49 -11.28 -8.86
N ASN A 124 -0.24 -11.06 -7.57
CA ASN A 124 -1.17 -10.37 -6.69
C ASN A 124 -1.39 -8.91 -7.11
N LEU A 125 -0.33 -8.20 -7.50
CA LEU A 125 -0.40 -6.83 -8.03
C LEU A 125 -1.18 -6.77 -9.35
N ALA A 126 -0.91 -7.69 -10.29
CA ALA A 126 -1.59 -7.77 -11.58
C ALA A 126 -3.09 -8.08 -11.43
N VAL A 127 -3.44 -9.04 -10.55
CA VAL A 127 -4.85 -9.36 -10.24
C VAL A 127 -5.53 -8.15 -9.60
N GLY A 128 -4.86 -7.48 -8.65
CA GLY A 128 -5.36 -6.24 -8.05
C GLY A 128 -5.69 -5.19 -9.12
N ARG A 129 -4.79 -4.94 -10.07
CA ARG A 129 -5.04 -3.99 -11.17
C ARG A 129 -6.21 -4.40 -12.06
N LEU A 130 -6.29 -5.67 -12.44
CA LEU A 130 -7.36 -6.14 -13.33
C LEU A 130 -8.72 -6.16 -12.65
N PHE A 131 -8.77 -6.49 -11.36
CA PHE A 131 -10.01 -6.59 -10.61
C PHE A 131 -10.52 -5.23 -10.12
N LEU A 132 -9.60 -4.35 -9.71
CA LEU A 132 -9.89 -2.99 -9.24
C LEU A 132 -9.73 -1.98 -10.40
N ASP A 133 -10.41 -2.19 -11.53
CA ASP A 133 -10.36 -1.30 -12.70
C ASP A 133 -10.97 0.09 -12.43
N ASN A 134 -11.75 0.22 -11.34
CA ASN A 134 -12.27 1.48 -10.82
C ASN A 134 -11.31 2.24 -9.87
N PHE A 135 -10.11 1.70 -9.62
CA PHE A 135 -9.05 2.39 -8.87
C PHE A 135 -8.05 3.04 -9.82
N GLU A 136 -7.79 4.32 -9.61
CA GLU A 136 -6.79 5.05 -10.40
C GLU A 136 -5.38 4.54 -10.11
N HIS A 137 -5.06 4.28 -8.84
CA HIS A 137 -3.70 3.92 -8.43
C HIS A 137 -3.62 2.55 -7.76
N ILE A 138 -2.66 1.75 -8.22
CA ILE A 138 -2.17 0.54 -7.55
C ILE A 138 -0.73 0.79 -7.15
N LYS A 139 -0.43 0.71 -5.86
CA LYS A 139 0.89 1.03 -5.33
C LYS A 139 1.70 -0.24 -5.05
N SER A 140 2.97 -0.23 -5.44
CA SER A 140 3.97 -1.19 -4.98
C SER A 140 4.75 -0.63 -3.80
N HIS A 141 4.79 -1.38 -2.70
CA HIS A 141 5.54 -1.03 -1.51
C HIS A 141 6.90 -1.75 -1.53
N TRP A 142 7.93 -1.10 -2.11
CA TRP A 142 9.24 -1.72 -2.38
C TRP A 142 9.94 -2.30 -1.13
N ILE A 143 9.63 -1.80 0.06
CA ILE A 143 10.16 -2.32 1.32
C ILE A 143 9.68 -3.77 1.55
N MET A 144 8.44 -4.07 1.17
CA MET A 144 7.80 -5.37 1.45
C MET A 144 8.01 -6.39 0.32
N VAL A 145 7.97 -5.95 -0.95
CA VAL A 145 8.09 -6.84 -2.10
C VAL A 145 9.48 -6.86 -2.74
N SER A 146 10.40 -6.04 -2.27
CA SER A 146 11.74 -5.77 -2.81
C SER A 146 11.80 -4.78 -3.96
N THR A 147 12.96 -4.14 -4.11
CA THR A 147 13.22 -3.15 -5.18
C THR A 147 13.10 -3.73 -6.59
N PRO A 148 13.67 -4.93 -6.91
CA PRO A 148 13.52 -5.51 -8.24
C PRO A 148 12.07 -5.86 -8.58
N VAL A 149 11.31 -6.41 -7.62
CA VAL A 149 9.89 -6.74 -7.83
C VAL A 149 9.08 -5.47 -8.06
N SER A 150 9.31 -4.40 -7.29
CA SER A 150 8.66 -3.10 -7.50
C SER A 150 8.96 -2.53 -8.89
N GLN A 151 10.21 -2.63 -9.37
CA GLN A 151 10.54 -2.18 -10.72
C GLN A 151 9.76 -2.95 -11.79
N ILE A 152 9.77 -4.28 -11.73
CA ILE A 152 9.07 -5.13 -12.69
C ILE A 152 7.56 -4.91 -12.62
N SER A 153 7.01 -4.64 -11.44
CA SER A 153 5.57 -4.43 -11.23
C SER A 153 4.99 -3.26 -12.02
N LEU A 154 5.81 -2.29 -12.43
CA LEU A 154 5.43 -1.19 -13.33
C LEU A 154 4.99 -1.68 -14.73
N HIS A 155 5.29 -2.93 -15.08
CA HIS A 155 4.76 -3.61 -16.27
C HIS A 155 3.57 -4.53 -15.98
N PHE A 156 3.18 -4.64 -14.70
CA PHE A 156 2.08 -5.47 -14.22
C PHE A 156 0.89 -4.65 -13.67
N GLY A 157 0.76 -3.39 -14.12
CA GLY A 157 -0.36 -2.52 -13.80
C GLY A 157 -0.18 -1.63 -12.57
N VAL A 158 0.97 -1.71 -11.91
CA VAL A 158 1.37 -0.75 -10.88
C VAL A 158 1.70 0.59 -11.55
N ASN A 159 1.23 1.68 -10.98
CA ASN A 159 1.51 3.05 -11.44
C ASN A 159 1.89 3.99 -10.29
N ASP A 160 2.13 3.46 -9.09
CA ASP A 160 2.65 4.21 -7.96
C ASP A 160 3.64 3.35 -7.17
N ILE A 161 4.78 3.94 -6.81
CA ILE A 161 5.80 3.29 -5.97
C ILE A 161 5.91 4.08 -4.67
N GLU A 162 6.11 3.37 -3.54
CA GLU A 162 6.38 4.02 -2.26
C GLU A 162 7.56 4.97 -2.39
N GLY A 163 7.43 6.18 -1.80
CA GLY A 163 8.39 7.25 -1.98
C GLY A 163 9.72 7.05 -1.26
N THR A 164 10.43 8.16 -1.09
CA THR A 164 11.68 8.18 -0.33
C THR A 164 11.40 7.91 1.15
N VAL A 165 11.79 6.76 1.63
CA VAL A 165 11.78 6.43 3.06
C VAL A 165 13.19 6.62 3.59
N VAL A 166 13.35 7.44 4.63
CA VAL A 166 14.66 7.71 5.22
C VAL A 166 15.12 6.51 6.03
N ARG A 167 14.25 5.94 6.84
CA ARG A 167 14.54 4.76 7.67
C ARG A 167 13.26 4.02 8.04
N GLU A 168 13.06 2.87 7.42
CA GLU A 168 12.03 1.93 7.83
C GLU A 168 12.54 1.08 9.00
N LYS A 169 11.72 0.92 10.05
CA LYS A 169 12.10 0.19 11.26
C LYS A 169 11.19 -0.99 11.57
N ILE A 170 9.92 -0.95 11.19
CA ILE A 170 8.91 -1.91 11.64
C ILE A 170 9.12 -3.25 10.93
N TYR A 171 9.23 -3.21 9.61
CA TYR A 171 9.42 -4.40 8.79
C TYR A 171 10.81 -5.02 9.01
N HIS A 172 11.83 -4.16 9.24
CA HIS A 172 13.18 -4.62 9.55
C HIS A 172 13.32 -5.16 10.99
N ALA A 173 12.42 -4.80 11.91
CA ALA A 173 12.40 -5.38 13.25
C ALA A 173 12.00 -6.88 13.25
N VAL A 174 11.38 -7.35 12.18
CA VAL A 174 11.03 -8.76 11.96
C VAL A 174 11.91 -9.42 10.90
N GLY A 175 13.14 -8.95 10.72
CA GLY A 175 14.17 -9.63 9.92
C GLY A 175 14.16 -9.33 8.42
N ALA A 176 13.45 -8.30 7.93
CA ALA A 176 13.45 -7.97 6.51
C ALA A 176 14.85 -7.57 6.00
N HIS A 177 15.21 -8.02 4.80
CA HIS A 177 16.51 -7.78 4.15
C HIS A 177 16.48 -6.70 3.06
N THR A 178 15.33 -6.06 2.81
CA THR A 178 15.23 -4.94 1.86
C THR A 178 16.00 -3.71 2.38
N PRO A 179 16.34 -2.73 1.52
CA PRO A 179 16.93 -1.48 2.00
C PRO A 179 16.03 -0.78 3.02
N GLN A 180 16.62 -0.18 4.07
CA GLN A 180 15.86 0.59 5.07
C GLN A 180 15.38 1.95 4.55
N GLY A 181 16.00 2.43 3.47
CA GLY A 181 15.68 3.70 2.84
C GLY A 181 15.99 3.67 1.37
N MET A 182 15.40 4.59 0.62
CA MET A 182 15.68 4.80 -0.80
C MET A 182 15.71 6.31 -1.07
N THR A 183 16.76 6.75 -1.74
CA THR A 183 16.92 8.15 -2.12
C THR A 183 16.13 8.47 -3.40
N LEU A 184 15.86 9.76 -3.65
CA LEU A 184 15.22 10.19 -4.89
C LEU A 184 15.99 9.74 -6.14
N PRO A 185 17.33 9.90 -6.25
CA PRO A 185 18.06 9.38 -7.41
C PRO A 185 17.88 7.89 -7.65
N GLN A 186 17.80 7.08 -6.59
CA GLN A 186 17.57 5.64 -6.70
C GLN A 186 16.16 5.33 -7.23
N LEU A 187 15.12 6.04 -6.75
CA LEU A 187 13.75 5.90 -7.25
C LEU A 187 13.65 6.30 -8.72
N LEU A 188 14.25 7.44 -9.11
CA LEU A 188 14.26 7.89 -10.51
C LEU A 188 14.94 6.85 -11.42
N SER A 189 16.08 6.30 -10.98
CA SER A 189 16.79 5.24 -11.71
C SER A 189 15.94 3.97 -11.83
N LEU A 190 15.24 3.57 -10.78
CA LEU A 190 14.37 2.40 -10.76
C LEU A 190 13.23 2.54 -11.77
N ILE A 191 12.52 3.67 -11.76
CA ILE A 191 11.37 3.93 -12.63
C ILE A 191 11.81 4.04 -14.10
N ARG A 192 12.89 4.77 -14.37
CA ARG A 192 13.45 4.91 -15.72
C ARG A 192 13.98 3.58 -16.25
N GLY A 193 14.59 2.75 -15.40
CA GLY A 193 15.03 1.41 -15.75
C GLY A 193 13.88 0.49 -16.20
N ALA A 194 12.65 0.79 -15.79
CA ALA A 194 11.45 0.14 -16.31
C ALA A 194 10.87 0.83 -17.55
N GLY A 195 11.55 1.81 -18.14
CA GLY A 195 11.06 2.55 -19.31
C GLY A 195 9.88 3.47 -19.02
N LYS A 196 9.69 3.89 -17.76
CA LYS A 196 8.61 4.80 -17.35
C LYS A 196 9.16 6.19 -17.06
N VAL A 197 8.28 7.20 -17.14
CA VAL A 197 8.59 8.58 -16.79
C VAL A 197 8.27 8.79 -15.30
N PRO A 198 9.26 9.09 -14.44
CA PRO A 198 8.98 9.34 -13.03
C PRO A 198 8.33 10.70 -12.82
N ALA A 199 7.33 10.74 -11.95
CA ALA A 199 6.66 11.95 -11.52
C ALA A 199 6.58 12.03 -9.99
N GLU A 200 6.69 13.24 -9.45
CA GLU A 200 6.43 13.52 -8.04
C GLU A 200 4.97 13.87 -7.84
N ARG A 201 4.35 13.34 -6.80
CA ARG A 201 2.97 13.60 -6.45
C ARG A 201 2.80 13.96 -4.97
N ASP A 202 1.69 14.61 -4.64
CA ASP A 202 1.27 14.86 -3.25
C ASP A 202 0.54 13.63 -2.64
N SER A 203 0.05 13.78 -1.39
CA SER A 203 -0.72 12.75 -0.69
C SER A 203 -2.13 12.52 -1.26
N PHE A 204 -2.61 13.42 -2.11
CA PHE A 204 -3.87 13.29 -2.85
C PHE A 204 -3.69 12.68 -4.24
N TYR A 205 -2.45 12.28 -4.59
CA TYR A 205 -2.06 11.76 -5.88
C TYR A 205 -2.09 12.78 -7.03
N HIS A 206 -2.12 14.08 -6.73
CA HIS A 206 -1.93 15.09 -7.76
C HIS A 206 -0.46 15.14 -8.17
N VAL A 207 -0.18 15.03 -9.47
CA VAL A 207 1.17 15.17 -10.02
C VAL A 207 1.63 16.61 -9.81
N LEU A 208 2.74 16.77 -9.10
CA LEU A 208 3.37 18.06 -8.84
C LEU A 208 4.37 18.42 -9.94
N ARG A 209 5.11 17.43 -10.42
CA ARG A 209 6.05 17.56 -11.56
C ARG A 209 6.42 16.21 -12.15
N GLU A 210 6.84 16.22 -13.40
CA GLU A 210 7.55 15.12 -14.05
C GLU A 210 9.05 15.42 -14.08
N PHE A 211 9.87 14.38 -13.94
CA PHE A 211 11.33 14.53 -13.97
C PHE A 211 11.85 14.36 -15.40
N ALA A 212 12.64 15.34 -15.89
CA ALA A 212 13.28 15.27 -17.18
C ALA A 212 14.22 14.04 -17.29
N PRO A 213 14.48 13.49 -18.50
CA PRO A 213 15.27 12.28 -18.67
C PRO A 213 16.67 12.33 -18.06
N ASP A 214 17.29 13.49 -18.05
CA ASP A 214 18.64 13.76 -17.56
C ASP A 214 18.68 14.30 -16.12
N GLU A 215 17.54 14.55 -15.51
CA GLU A 215 17.44 15.05 -14.13
C GLU A 215 17.81 13.95 -13.13
N THR A 216 18.86 14.15 -12.37
CA THR A 216 19.38 13.12 -11.45
C THR A 216 18.67 13.08 -10.09
N GLY A 217 17.84 14.08 -9.78
CA GLY A 217 17.20 14.21 -8.46
C GLY A 217 18.20 14.55 -7.34
N ALA A 218 19.44 14.90 -7.70
CA ALA A 218 20.41 15.42 -6.73
C ALA A 218 19.95 16.81 -6.29
N THR A 219 19.25 16.89 -5.17
CA THR A 219 18.96 18.16 -4.49
C THR A 219 20.04 18.42 -3.45
N ASP A 220 20.37 19.68 -3.29
CA ASP A 220 21.18 20.16 -2.15
C ASP A 220 20.53 19.68 -0.83
N ASP A 221 21.31 19.16 0.07
CA ASP A 221 20.99 18.26 1.18
C ASP A 221 20.06 18.84 2.30
N SER A 222 19.22 19.81 2.03
CA SER A 222 18.47 20.55 3.06
C SER A 222 16.94 20.44 3.06
N THR A 223 16.31 19.80 2.08
CA THR A 223 14.85 19.62 2.08
C THR A 223 14.45 18.25 1.52
N VAL A 224 14.10 17.32 2.39
CA VAL A 224 13.50 16.03 2.02
C VAL A 224 11.98 16.24 1.84
N PRO A 225 11.43 16.23 0.63
CA PRO A 225 9.99 16.19 0.47
C PRO A 225 9.47 14.79 0.83
N LEU A 226 8.44 14.73 1.65
CA LEU A 226 7.77 13.49 2.09
C LEU A 226 6.75 12.95 1.07
N ALA A 227 6.92 13.22 -0.21
CA ALA A 227 5.95 12.81 -1.23
C ALA A 227 6.36 11.50 -1.94
N GLY A 228 5.38 10.69 -2.33
CA GLY A 228 5.59 9.49 -3.15
C GLY A 228 5.96 9.83 -4.60
N VAL A 229 6.59 8.89 -5.30
CA VAL A 229 6.93 9.03 -6.72
C VAL A 229 6.06 8.08 -7.54
N VAL A 230 5.43 8.58 -8.60
CA VAL A 230 4.54 7.85 -9.50
C VAL A 230 5.31 7.46 -10.76
N GLY A 231 5.06 6.27 -11.27
CA GLY A 231 5.68 5.76 -12.48
C GLY A 231 4.70 5.32 -13.55
#